data_c32cb3dbc52222f5e01313918e01c6e7
#
_entry.id   c32cb3dbc52222f5e01313918e01c6e7
#
_cell.length_a   1.000
_cell.length_b   1.000
_cell.length_c   1.000
_cell.angle_alpha   90.00
_cell.angle_beta   90.00
_cell.angle_gamma   90.00
#
_symmetry.space_group_name_H-M   'P 1'
#
loop_
_entity.id
_entity.type
_entity.pdbx_description
1 polymer ?
#
loop_
_entity_poly.entity_id
_entity_poly.type
_entity_poly.pdbx_seq_one_letter_code
_entity_poly.pdbx_strand_id
1 'polypeptide(L)'
;MYMKEYDYLVVGAGLFAAVFVRQAIDAGKRCLVIDKRSHIGGNIYCENVDGIHVHLYGAHIFHTDNKEVWDYVNRFVTFNRYTNSPLANYEGILYNLPFNMNTFNKLWGVNTPKEAKDKIEEQRSEYAHIQAPANLEEQACLLYTSPSPRDGLLTRM
;
A
#
# COMPACT_ATOMS: atom_id res chain seq x y z
N MET A 1 40.31 -7.73 23.44
CA MET A 1 38.94 -7.71 22.90
C MET A 1 39.02 -7.01 21.55
N TYR A 2 38.93 -7.77 20.45
CA TYR A 2 38.98 -7.16 19.12
C TYR A 2 37.64 -6.41 18.89
N MET A 3 37.69 -5.09 18.76
CA MET A 3 36.53 -4.31 18.31
C MET A 3 36.26 -4.72 16.86
N LYS A 4 35.03 -5.21 16.61
CA LYS A 4 34.58 -5.42 15.23
C LYS A 4 34.39 -4.06 14.58
N GLU A 5 35.17 -3.75 13.57
CA GLU A 5 35.00 -2.53 12.78
C GLU A 5 33.92 -2.77 11.73
N TYR A 6 33.02 -1.82 11.58
CA TYR A 6 31.97 -1.80 10.55
C TYR A 6 32.18 -0.58 9.65
N ASP A 7 32.00 -0.77 8.34
CA ASP A 7 32.06 0.34 7.38
C ASP A 7 30.78 1.20 7.42
N TYR A 8 29.65 0.57 7.73
CA TYR A 8 28.34 1.24 7.77
C TYR A 8 27.53 0.82 9.01
N LEU A 9 26.88 1.81 9.63
CA LEU A 9 25.78 1.63 10.55
C LEU A 9 24.47 1.93 9.80
N VAL A 10 23.61 0.94 9.68
CA VAL A 10 22.32 1.03 8.98
C VAL A 10 21.19 1.00 10.01
N VAL A 11 20.40 2.05 10.07
CA VAL A 11 19.29 2.18 11.00
C VAL A 11 17.98 1.84 10.29
N GLY A 12 17.33 0.79 10.77
CA GLY A 12 16.14 0.18 10.15
C GLY A 12 16.48 -1.05 9.31
N ALA A 13 15.73 -2.13 9.51
CA ALA A 13 15.90 -3.41 8.79
C ALA A 13 14.76 -3.67 7.79
N GLY A 14 14.28 -2.61 7.13
CA GLY A 14 13.28 -2.70 6.07
C GLY A 14 13.89 -3.04 4.70
N LEU A 15 13.05 -3.06 3.67
CA LEU A 15 13.44 -3.50 2.32
C LEU A 15 14.54 -2.61 1.71
N PHE A 16 14.48 -1.29 1.91
CA PHE A 16 15.52 -0.37 1.44
C PHE A 16 16.89 -0.71 2.04
N ALA A 17 16.94 -0.90 3.36
CA ALA A 17 18.16 -1.28 4.06
C ALA A 17 18.68 -2.64 3.59
N ALA A 18 17.81 -3.60 3.35
CA ALA A 18 18.18 -4.93 2.85
C ALA A 18 18.89 -4.85 1.49
N VAL A 19 18.39 -4.04 0.56
CA VAL A 19 19.02 -3.82 -0.76
C VAL A 19 20.36 -3.12 -0.61
N PHE A 20 20.45 -2.05 0.19
CA PHE A 20 21.68 -1.33 0.44
C PHE A 20 22.76 -2.24 1.05
N VAL A 21 22.39 -2.95 2.13
CA VAL A 21 23.31 -3.85 2.84
C VAL A 21 23.79 -4.97 1.92
N ARG A 22 22.91 -5.53 1.09
CA ARG A 22 23.28 -6.56 0.14
C ARG A 22 24.35 -6.05 -0.84
N GLN A 23 24.15 -4.87 -1.42
CA GLN A 23 25.12 -4.28 -2.35
C GLN A 23 26.43 -3.90 -1.64
N ALA A 24 26.38 -3.40 -0.41
CA ALA A 24 27.56 -3.09 0.37
C ALA A 24 28.39 -4.35 0.68
N ILE A 25 27.73 -5.46 1.05
CA ILE A 25 28.39 -6.75 1.29
C ILE A 25 29.02 -7.29 0.00
N ASP A 26 28.33 -7.19 -1.13
CA ASP A 26 28.87 -7.60 -2.43
C ASP A 26 30.11 -6.76 -2.83
N ALA A 27 30.19 -5.51 -2.35
CA ALA A 27 31.37 -4.65 -2.47
C ALA A 27 32.44 -4.86 -1.37
N GLY A 28 32.34 -5.93 -0.58
CA GLY A 28 33.31 -6.28 0.47
C GLY A 28 33.20 -5.42 1.74
N LYS A 29 32.10 -4.69 1.95
CA LYS A 29 31.87 -3.84 3.12
C LYS A 29 31.19 -4.60 4.24
N ARG A 30 31.46 -4.18 5.48
CA ARG A 30 30.80 -4.72 6.68
C ARG A 30 29.75 -3.74 7.19
N CYS A 31 28.54 -4.23 7.38
CA CYS A 31 27.41 -3.44 7.86
C CYS A 31 26.96 -3.93 9.24
N LEU A 32 26.66 -2.99 10.13
CA LEU A 32 25.87 -3.21 11.33
C LEU A 32 24.47 -2.67 11.09
N VAL A 33 23.47 -3.56 11.15
CA VAL A 33 22.05 -3.15 11.00
C VAL A 33 21.39 -3.18 12.38
N ILE A 34 20.72 -2.09 12.72
CA ILE A 34 19.92 -1.99 13.95
C ILE A 34 18.48 -1.61 13.60
N ASP A 35 17.52 -2.16 14.32
CA ASP A 35 16.10 -1.81 14.19
C ASP A 35 15.46 -1.69 15.59
N LYS A 36 14.43 -0.86 15.68
CA LYS A 36 13.63 -0.73 16.92
C LYS A 36 12.66 -1.88 17.13
N ARG A 37 12.32 -2.61 16.06
CA ARG A 37 11.40 -3.76 16.08
C ARG A 37 12.17 -5.03 16.39
N SER A 38 11.48 -6.01 16.96
CA SER A 38 12.03 -7.34 17.26
C SER A 38 12.19 -8.24 16.02
N HIS A 39 11.82 -7.77 14.85
CA HIS A 39 11.85 -8.50 13.58
C HIS A 39 12.49 -7.67 12.47
N ILE A 40 12.99 -8.32 11.45
CA ILE A 40 13.45 -7.72 10.19
C ILE A 40 12.28 -7.60 9.19
N GLY A 41 12.50 -6.92 8.05
CA GLY A 41 11.53 -6.78 6.98
C GLY A 41 10.73 -5.48 7.03
N GLY A 42 10.77 -4.73 8.14
CA GLY A 42 10.06 -3.46 8.25
C GLY A 42 8.55 -3.65 8.05
N ASN A 43 7.95 -2.84 7.19
CA ASN A 43 6.50 -2.89 6.95
C ASN A 43 6.03 -4.08 6.10
N ILE A 44 6.94 -4.78 5.40
CA ILE A 44 6.58 -6.00 4.64
C ILE A 44 6.61 -7.27 5.49
N TYR A 45 6.90 -7.14 6.79
CA TYR A 45 6.94 -8.28 7.69
C TYR A 45 5.56 -8.95 7.80
N CYS A 46 5.60 -10.28 7.70
CA CYS A 46 4.42 -11.13 7.86
C CYS A 46 4.71 -12.20 8.93
N GLU A 47 3.71 -12.53 9.69
CA GLU A 47 3.73 -13.68 10.59
C GLU A 47 2.97 -14.85 9.97
N ASN A 48 3.44 -16.06 10.24
CA ASN A 48 2.69 -17.26 9.92
C ASN A 48 1.89 -17.67 11.17
N VAL A 49 0.58 -17.54 11.09
CA VAL A 49 -0.34 -17.96 12.15
C VAL A 49 -1.20 -19.08 11.60
N ASP A 50 -1.03 -20.29 12.11
CA ASP A 50 -1.76 -21.48 11.69
C ASP A 50 -1.73 -21.75 10.16
N GLY A 51 -0.58 -21.47 9.53
CA GLY A 51 -0.40 -21.63 8.09
C GLY A 51 -0.87 -20.44 7.24
N ILE A 52 -1.40 -19.39 7.85
CA ILE A 52 -1.85 -18.17 7.19
C ILE A 52 -0.78 -17.09 7.33
N HIS A 53 -0.41 -16.45 6.22
CA HIS A 53 0.50 -15.31 6.23
C HIS A 53 -0.27 -14.04 6.60
N VAL A 54 -0.05 -13.55 7.82
CA VAL A 54 -0.69 -12.34 8.34
C VAL A 54 0.23 -11.14 8.12
N HIS A 55 -0.25 -10.16 7.36
CA HIS A 55 0.44 -8.89 7.10
C HIS A 55 0.16 -7.92 8.26
N LEU A 56 1.11 -7.75 9.19
CA LEU A 56 0.90 -6.94 10.40
C LEU A 56 0.78 -5.44 10.14
N TYR A 57 1.37 -4.95 9.05
CA TYR A 57 1.46 -3.52 8.73
C TYR A 57 0.69 -3.13 7.46
N GLY A 58 -0.34 -3.92 7.14
CA GLY A 58 -1.12 -3.76 5.92
C GLY A 58 -0.65 -4.68 4.79
N ALA A 59 -1.53 -4.91 3.82
CA ALA A 59 -1.25 -5.79 2.69
C ALA A 59 -0.14 -5.23 1.80
N HIS A 60 0.88 -6.02 1.57
CA HIS A 60 1.98 -5.70 0.67
C HIS A 60 2.05 -6.73 -0.44
N ILE A 61 1.85 -6.28 -1.66
CA ILE A 61 2.07 -7.05 -2.87
C ILE A 61 3.16 -6.39 -3.68
N PHE A 62 4.06 -7.20 -4.22
CA PHE A 62 5.10 -6.69 -5.11
C PHE A 62 4.59 -6.63 -6.54
N HIS A 63 4.75 -5.48 -7.18
CA HIS A 63 4.53 -5.31 -8.61
C HIS A 63 5.55 -4.32 -9.17
N THR A 64 5.97 -4.50 -10.40
CA THR A 64 6.85 -3.57 -11.11
C THR A 64 6.75 -3.82 -12.62
N ASP A 65 6.88 -2.76 -13.40
CA ASP A 65 7.09 -2.78 -14.84
C ASP A 65 8.58 -2.64 -15.21
N ASN A 66 9.44 -2.36 -14.24
CA ASN A 66 10.88 -2.27 -14.42
C ASN A 66 11.50 -3.66 -14.43
N LYS A 67 12.01 -4.08 -15.61
CA LYS A 67 12.63 -5.40 -15.78
C LYS A 67 13.87 -5.59 -14.91
N GLU A 68 14.69 -4.57 -14.70
CA GLU A 68 15.90 -4.66 -13.89
C GLU A 68 15.55 -4.94 -12.43
N VAL A 69 14.55 -4.26 -11.90
CA VAL A 69 14.04 -4.50 -10.54
C VAL A 69 13.45 -5.91 -10.43
N TRP A 70 12.68 -6.34 -11.42
CA TRP A 70 12.12 -7.69 -11.46
C TRP A 70 13.20 -8.76 -11.45
N ASP A 71 14.21 -8.64 -12.31
CA ASP A 71 15.32 -9.58 -12.39
C ASP A 71 16.13 -9.60 -11.09
N TYR A 72 16.33 -8.44 -10.46
CA TYR A 72 17.04 -8.34 -9.19
C TYR A 72 16.31 -9.06 -8.06
N VAL A 73 15.03 -8.83 -7.85
CA VAL A 73 14.28 -9.45 -6.74
C VAL A 73 14.09 -10.95 -6.93
N ASN A 74 13.96 -11.43 -8.17
CA ASN A 74 13.87 -12.86 -8.48
C ASN A 74 15.16 -13.65 -8.21
N ARG A 75 16.27 -12.98 -7.92
CA ARG A 75 17.48 -13.63 -7.41
C ARG A 75 17.33 -14.16 -5.99
N PHE A 76 16.36 -13.67 -5.25
CA PHE A 76 16.18 -13.94 -3.82
C PHE A 76 14.88 -14.68 -3.50
N VAL A 77 13.82 -14.47 -4.29
CA VAL A 77 12.49 -15.03 -4.04
C VAL A 77 11.82 -15.48 -5.34
N THR A 78 10.89 -16.42 -5.22
CA THR A 78 9.98 -16.80 -6.30
C THR A 78 8.59 -16.30 -5.95
N PHE A 79 7.98 -15.52 -6.84
CA PHE A 79 6.64 -14.98 -6.66
C PHE A 79 5.57 -15.98 -7.10
N ASN A 80 4.46 -16.02 -6.36
CA ASN A 80 3.37 -16.99 -6.54
C ASN A 80 2.26 -16.52 -7.51
N ARG A 81 2.45 -15.42 -8.25
CA ARG A 81 1.46 -14.81 -9.17
C ARG A 81 0.13 -14.50 -8.48
N TYR A 82 0.19 -14.03 -7.24
CA TYR A 82 -1.00 -13.65 -6.49
C TYR A 82 -1.79 -12.55 -7.23
N THR A 83 -3.09 -12.79 -7.42
CA THR A 83 -4.00 -11.78 -7.97
C THR A 83 -4.65 -11.04 -6.81
N ASN A 84 -4.30 -9.76 -6.65
CA ASN A 84 -4.89 -8.92 -5.62
C ASN A 84 -6.27 -8.43 -6.07
N SER A 85 -7.30 -8.81 -5.32
CA SER A 85 -8.68 -8.38 -5.55
C SER A 85 -9.32 -7.97 -4.21
N PRO A 86 -8.92 -6.82 -3.66
CA PRO A 86 -9.43 -6.37 -2.37
C PRO A 86 -10.90 -5.99 -2.46
N LEU A 87 -11.61 -6.23 -1.36
CA LEU A 87 -12.98 -5.82 -1.17
C LEU A 87 -13.06 -4.91 0.06
N ALA A 88 -13.80 -3.81 -0.06
CA ALA A 88 -14.18 -2.97 1.08
C ALA A 88 -15.54 -3.42 1.60
N ASN A 89 -15.67 -3.60 2.91
CA ASN A 89 -16.94 -3.78 3.57
C ASN A 89 -17.38 -2.45 4.18
N TYR A 90 -18.46 -1.91 3.68
CA TYR A 90 -19.07 -0.70 4.21
C TYR A 90 -20.55 -0.96 4.48
N GLU A 91 -20.98 -0.82 5.72
CA GLU A 91 -22.36 -1.09 6.18
C GLU A 91 -22.91 -2.46 5.77
N GLY A 92 -22.04 -3.49 5.75
CA GLY A 92 -22.40 -4.85 5.36
C GLY A 92 -22.42 -5.11 3.86
N ILE A 93 -22.20 -4.10 3.03
CA ILE A 93 -22.13 -4.22 1.57
C ILE A 93 -20.66 -4.32 1.15
N LEU A 94 -20.36 -5.32 0.30
CA LEU A 94 -19.01 -5.52 -0.25
C LEU A 94 -18.85 -4.77 -1.56
N TYR A 95 -17.83 -3.90 -1.62
CA TYR A 95 -17.46 -3.12 -2.78
C TYR A 95 -16.09 -3.54 -3.33
N ASN A 96 -15.94 -3.53 -4.64
CA ASN A 96 -14.67 -3.81 -5.28
C ASN A 96 -13.68 -2.65 -5.13
N LEU A 97 -12.40 -2.97 -4.89
CA LEU A 97 -11.28 -2.03 -4.91
C LEU A 97 -10.21 -2.49 -5.91
N PRO A 98 -9.59 -1.57 -6.66
CA PRO A 98 -9.95 -0.16 -6.82
C PRO A 98 -11.36 -0.01 -7.39
N PHE A 99 -11.93 1.19 -7.25
CA PHE A 99 -13.27 1.49 -7.74
C PHE A 99 -13.41 1.16 -9.22
N ASN A 100 -14.52 0.52 -9.56
CA ASN A 100 -14.88 0.12 -10.91
C ASN A 100 -16.39 0.19 -11.09
N MET A 101 -16.90 -0.18 -12.27
CA MET A 101 -18.34 -0.10 -12.55
C MET A 101 -19.21 -0.92 -11.58
N ASN A 102 -18.70 -2.04 -11.04
CA ASN A 102 -19.43 -2.81 -10.02
C ASN A 102 -19.57 -2.01 -8.71
N THR A 103 -18.54 -1.25 -8.35
CA THR A 103 -18.58 -0.35 -7.19
C THR A 103 -19.61 0.74 -7.40
N PHE A 104 -19.59 1.43 -8.54
CA PHE A 104 -20.51 2.52 -8.86
C PHE A 104 -21.97 2.04 -9.03
N ASN A 105 -22.14 0.85 -9.61
CA ASN A 105 -23.48 0.25 -9.69
C ASN A 105 -24.05 -0.04 -8.29
N LYS A 106 -23.26 -0.63 -7.40
CA LYS A 106 -23.72 -0.90 -6.02
C LYS A 106 -23.98 0.35 -5.21
N LEU A 107 -23.18 1.42 -5.40
CA LEU A 107 -23.32 2.68 -4.68
C LEU A 107 -24.50 3.52 -5.19
N TRP A 108 -24.67 3.63 -6.49
CA TRP A 108 -25.52 4.61 -7.13
C TRP A 108 -26.54 4.03 -8.11
N GLY A 109 -26.53 2.72 -8.34
CA GLY A 109 -27.43 2.07 -9.32
C GLY A 109 -27.11 2.37 -10.78
N VAL A 110 -25.96 2.99 -11.08
CA VAL A 110 -25.56 3.37 -12.44
C VAL A 110 -25.07 2.16 -13.23
N ASN A 111 -25.35 2.12 -14.53
CA ASN A 111 -25.04 0.98 -15.39
C ASN A 111 -23.99 1.31 -16.46
N THR A 112 -23.74 2.56 -16.73
CA THR A 112 -22.80 3.02 -17.77
C THR A 112 -21.70 3.90 -17.20
N PRO A 113 -20.49 3.91 -17.81
CA PRO A 113 -19.42 4.83 -17.43
C PRO A 113 -19.82 6.29 -17.50
N LYS A 114 -20.73 6.65 -18.42
CA LYS A 114 -21.23 8.01 -18.54
C LYS A 114 -22.06 8.41 -17.31
N GLU A 115 -23.04 7.59 -16.93
CA GLU A 115 -23.86 7.83 -15.72
C GLU A 115 -22.99 7.91 -14.45
N ALA A 116 -21.98 7.04 -14.32
CA ALA A 116 -21.04 7.09 -13.20
C ALA A 116 -20.27 8.41 -13.17
N LYS A 117 -19.80 8.88 -14.33
CA LYS A 117 -19.08 10.15 -14.46
C LYS A 117 -20.00 11.34 -14.14
N ASP A 118 -21.21 11.34 -14.66
CA ASP A 118 -22.20 12.39 -14.40
C ASP A 118 -22.52 12.46 -12.88
N LYS A 119 -22.62 11.30 -12.22
CA LYS A 119 -22.84 11.23 -10.76
C LYS A 119 -21.65 11.73 -9.94
N ILE A 120 -20.43 11.44 -10.37
CA ILE A 120 -19.21 11.98 -9.78
C ILE A 120 -19.19 13.50 -9.89
N GLU A 121 -19.52 14.03 -11.05
CA GLU A 121 -19.52 15.49 -11.29
C GLU A 121 -20.62 16.20 -10.50
N GLU A 122 -21.82 15.60 -10.39
CA GLU A 122 -22.88 16.08 -9.54
C GLU A 122 -22.39 16.26 -8.10
N GLN A 123 -21.81 15.20 -7.50
CA GLN A 123 -21.32 15.25 -6.12
C GLN A 123 -20.16 16.23 -5.94
N ARG A 124 -19.24 16.30 -6.89
CA ARG A 124 -18.14 17.29 -6.85
C ARG A 124 -18.65 18.71 -6.87
N SER A 125 -19.74 18.99 -7.59
CA SER A 125 -20.32 20.33 -7.67
C SER A 125 -20.84 20.85 -6.33
N GLU A 126 -21.25 19.96 -5.41
CA GLU A 126 -21.68 20.31 -4.06
C GLU A 126 -20.53 20.93 -3.24
N TYR A 127 -19.28 20.52 -3.53
CA TYR A 127 -18.06 20.97 -2.85
C TYR A 127 -17.29 22.05 -3.63
N ALA A 128 -17.84 22.56 -4.74
CA ALA A 128 -17.20 23.58 -5.57
C ALA A 128 -16.93 24.92 -4.83
N HIS A 129 -17.57 25.14 -3.68
CA HIS A 129 -17.34 26.30 -2.82
C HIS A 129 -16.00 26.23 -2.05
N ILE A 130 -15.38 25.04 -1.93
CA ILE A 130 -14.09 24.86 -1.27
C ILE A 130 -12.98 25.22 -2.25
N GLN A 131 -12.36 26.38 -2.10
CA GLN A 131 -11.26 26.82 -2.95
C GLN A 131 -9.89 26.31 -2.48
N ALA A 132 -9.70 26.21 -1.16
CA ALA A 132 -8.49 25.72 -0.55
C ALA A 132 -8.86 24.76 0.60
N PRO A 133 -8.70 23.43 0.40
CA PRO A 133 -9.05 22.45 1.42
C PRO A 133 -8.13 22.59 2.64
N ALA A 134 -8.73 22.66 3.83
CA ALA A 134 -8.02 22.80 5.08
C ALA A 134 -7.52 21.46 5.66
N ASN A 135 -8.05 20.34 5.17
CA ASN A 135 -7.74 19.01 5.66
C ASN A 135 -7.91 17.96 4.55
N LEU A 136 -7.54 16.72 4.87
CA LEU A 136 -7.59 15.59 3.92
C LEU A 136 -9.02 15.24 3.48
N GLU A 137 -9.99 15.41 4.37
CA GLU A 137 -11.39 15.13 4.08
C GLU A 137 -11.93 16.09 3.02
N GLU A 138 -11.74 17.38 3.20
CA GLU A 138 -12.11 18.39 2.19
C GLU A 138 -11.38 18.19 0.87
N GLN A 139 -10.09 17.82 0.91
CA GLN A 139 -9.33 17.47 -0.29
C GLN A 139 -9.91 16.25 -0.98
N ALA A 140 -10.34 15.24 -0.23
CA ALA A 140 -10.99 14.05 -0.78
C ALA A 140 -12.33 14.39 -1.45
N CYS A 141 -13.13 15.24 -0.84
CA CYS A 141 -14.41 15.72 -1.42
C CYS A 141 -14.22 16.46 -2.74
N LEU A 142 -13.11 17.18 -2.92
CA LEU A 142 -12.80 17.86 -4.18
C LEU A 142 -12.33 16.91 -5.29
N LEU A 143 -11.60 15.85 -4.92
CA LEU A 143 -11.01 14.91 -5.89
C LEU A 143 -11.91 13.71 -6.14
N TYR A 144 -12.60 13.27 -5.11
CA TYR A 144 -13.48 12.11 -5.10
C TYR A 144 -14.83 12.49 -4.53
N THR A 145 -15.77 11.62 -4.70
CA THR A 145 -17.11 11.81 -4.13
C THR A 145 -17.15 11.29 -2.70
N SER A 146 -17.85 12.00 -1.82
CA SER A 146 -18.20 11.53 -0.47
C SER A 146 -19.68 11.11 -0.44
N PRO A 147 -20.07 10.06 0.30
CA PRO A 147 -19.23 9.10 1.00
C PRO A 147 -18.74 8.01 0.04
N SER A 148 -17.45 7.76 0.03
CA SER A 148 -16.90 6.57 -0.64
C SER A 148 -16.72 5.43 0.38
N PRO A 149 -16.79 4.16 -0.02
CA PRO A 149 -16.44 3.04 0.87
C PRO A 149 -15.03 3.14 1.45
N ARG A 150 -14.19 3.99 0.87
CA ARG A 150 -12.83 4.29 1.33
C ARG A 150 -12.81 5.22 2.54
N ASP A 151 -13.75 6.13 2.64
CA ASP A 151 -13.82 7.12 3.73
C ASP A 151 -14.22 6.45 5.05
N GLY A 152 -15.07 5.43 4.99
CA GLY A 152 -15.41 4.58 6.13
C GLY A 152 -14.25 3.77 6.71
N LEU A 153 -13.18 3.56 5.93
CA LEU A 153 -11.94 2.89 6.37
C LEU A 153 -10.93 3.87 6.98
N LEU A 154 -10.91 5.13 6.53
CA LEU A 154 -9.99 6.17 7.04
C LEU A 154 -10.41 6.73 8.41
N THR A 155 -11.69 6.68 8.75
CA THR A 155 -12.21 7.17 10.04
C THR A 155 -12.08 6.18 11.20
N ARG A 156 -11.52 4.99 10.98
CA ARG A 156 -11.35 3.93 11.99
C ARG A 156 -9.88 3.55 12.25
N MET A 157 -8.92 4.37 11.80
CA MET A 157 -7.50 4.24 12.19
C MET A 157 -7.14 5.31 13.27
#